data_b630a039064f4e2b45f8378b78a831c1
#
_entry.id   b630a039064f4e2b45f8378b78a831c1
#
_cell.length_a   1.000
_cell.length_b   1.000
_cell.length_c   1.000
_cell.angle_alpha   90.00
_cell.angle_beta   90.00
_cell.angle_gamma   90.00
#
_symmetry.space_group_name_H-M   'P 1'
#
loop_
_entity.id
_entity.type
_entity.pdbx_description
1 polymer ?
#
loop_
_entity_poly.entity_id
_entity_poly.type
_entity_poly.pdbx_seq_one_letter_code
_entity_poly.pdbx_strand_id
1 'polypeptide(L)'
;ETGKWSEQDSDLLETAIRETKEELCLEIPKENVIGQLDDVITLNSRYRITPFVAILDVIPTLTANSEVESILHIPLESFLNTMSEDNLPEHRSIQEMYTFTFEEYNIWGASARMLKQINTLLSDKNLL
;
A
#
# COMPACT_ATOMS: atom_id res chain seq x y z
N GLU A 1 3.15 -3.07 0.71
CA GLU A 1 4.33 -3.75 1.25
C GLU A 1 5.43 -3.86 0.21
N THR A 2 6.66 -3.46 0.54
CA THR A 2 7.82 -3.53 -0.35
C THR A 2 8.77 -4.60 0.17
N GLY A 3 8.44 -5.86 -0.06
CA GLY A 3 9.28 -6.96 0.35
C GLY A 3 10.33 -7.33 -0.68
N LYS A 4 11.37 -7.99 -0.24
CA LYS A 4 12.38 -8.56 -1.13
C LYS A 4 12.09 -10.04 -1.35
N TRP A 5 12.16 -10.45 -2.60
CA TRP A 5 12.01 -11.85 -2.94
C TRP A 5 13.10 -12.68 -2.28
N SER A 6 12.72 -13.85 -1.78
CA SER A 6 13.62 -14.82 -1.17
C SER A 6 13.51 -16.14 -1.91
N GLU A 7 14.60 -16.93 -1.93
CA GLU A 7 14.57 -18.27 -2.56
C GLU A 7 13.55 -19.19 -1.90
N GLN A 8 13.16 -18.90 -0.67
CA GLN A 8 12.16 -19.68 0.06
C GLN A 8 10.72 -19.30 -0.32
N ASP A 9 10.53 -18.17 -0.99
CA ASP A 9 9.22 -17.71 -1.40
C ASP A 9 8.92 -18.24 -2.81
N SER A 10 7.78 -18.88 -3.01
CA SER A 10 7.42 -19.43 -4.32
C SER A 10 6.96 -18.34 -5.30
N ASP A 11 6.51 -17.19 -4.79
CA ASP A 11 6.05 -16.08 -5.60
C ASP A 11 6.08 -14.78 -4.80
N LEU A 12 5.73 -13.68 -5.47
CA LEU A 12 5.74 -12.35 -4.84
C LEU A 12 4.67 -12.21 -3.76
N LEU A 13 3.56 -12.93 -3.88
CA LEU A 13 2.53 -12.92 -2.84
C LEU A 13 3.06 -13.51 -1.54
N GLU A 14 3.77 -14.63 -1.61
CA GLU A 14 4.38 -15.23 -0.42
C GLU A 14 5.40 -14.29 0.20
N THR A 15 6.17 -13.58 -0.62
CA THR A 15 7.11 -12.57 -0.14
C THR A 15 6.38 -11.48 0.65
N ALA A 16 5.29 -10.94 0.10
CA ALA A 16 4.51 -9.89 0.75
C ALA A 16 3.93 -10.36 2.09
N ILE A 17 3.38 -11.57 2.11
CA ILE A 17 2.82 -12.17 3.34
C ILE A 17 3.90 -12.37 4.40
N ARG A 18 5.05 -12.90 4.00
CA ARG A 18 6.18 -13.13 4.92
C ARG A 18 6.71 -11.82 5.50
N GLU A 19 6.94 -10.83 4.66
CA GLU A 19 7.47 -9.54 5.11
C GLU A 19 6.50 -8.83 6.05
N THR A 20 5.20 -8.92 5.77
CA THR A 20 4.17 -8.34 6.64
C THR A 20 4.22 -8.98 8.03
N LYS A 21 4.40 -10.30 8.10
CA LYS A 21 4.53 -11.00 9.37
C LYS A 21 5.79 -10.57 10.12
N GLU A 22 6.90 -10.43 9.40
CA GLU A 22 8.16 -10.01 10.02
C GLU A 22 8.11 -8.56 10.53
N GLU A 23 7.50 -7.67 9.75
CA GLU A 23 7.49 -6.23 10.07
C GLU A 23 6.42 -5.85 11.08
N LEU A 24 5.26 -6.48 11.05
CA LEU A 24 4.09 -6.08 11.85
C LEU A 24 3.58 -7.17 12.78
N CYS A 25 4.15 -8.37 12.76
CA CYS A 25 3.62 -9.55 13.45
C CYS A 25 2.18 -9.85 13.03
N LEU A 26 1.86 -9.60 11.77
CA LEU A 26 0.52 -9.81 11.21
C LEU A 26 0.56 -10.96 10.22
N GLU A 27 -0.16 -12.03 10.52
CA GLU A 27 -0.33 -13.14 9.59
C GLU A 27 -1.54 -12.89 8.71
N ILE A 28 -1.31 -12.92 7.39
CA ILE A 28 -2.38 -12.75 6.41
C ILE A 28 -2.57 -14.08 5.68
N PRO A 29 -3.70 -14.78 5.91
CA PRO A 29 -4.01 -15.98 5.15
C PRO A 29 -4.17 -15.65 3.66
N LYS A 30 -3.71 -16.54 2.78
CA LYS A 30 -3.83 -16.32 1.34
C LYS A 30 -5.27 -16.11 0.88
N GLU A 31 -6.21 -16.79 1.51
CA GLU A 31 -7.64 -16.67 1.18
C GLU A 31 -8.21 -15.28 1.47
N ASN A 32 -7.52 -14.49 2.28
CA ASN A 32 -7.94 -13.11 2.57
C ASN A 32 -7.41 -12.10 1.55
N VAL A 33 -6.51 -12.52 0.66
CA VAL A 33 -6.00 -11.67 -0.42
C VAL A 33 -7.03 -11.63 -1.53
N ILE A 34 -7.58 -10.44 -1.80
CA ILE A 34 -8.67 -10.30 -2.78
C ILE A 34 -8.18 -9.90 -4.16
N GLY A 35 -6.95 -9.45 -4.29
CA GLY A 35 -6.45 -9.08 -5.60
C GLY A 35 -5.06 -8.48 -5.58
N GLN A 36 -4.58 -8.23 -6.78
CA GLN A 36 -3.29 -7.64 -7.06
C GLN A 36 -3.53 -6.35 -7.86
N LEU A 37 -2.87 -5.28 -7.45
CA LEU A 37 -2.89 -4.04 -8.20
C LEU A 37 -1.82 -4.05 -9.28
N ASP A 38 -1.87 -3.07 -10.19
CA ASP A 38 -0.84 -2.92 -11.20
C ASP A 38 0.50 -2.59 -10.55
N ASP A 39 1.58 -3.08 -11.14
CA ASP A 39 2.92 -2.78 -10.66
C ASP A 39 3.16 -1.28 -10.67
N VAL A 40 3.84 -0.79 -9.64
CA VAL A 40 4.21 0.60 -9.50
C VAL A 40 5.73 0.68 -9.42
N ILE A 41 6.31 1.63 -10.16
CA ILE A 41 7.75 1.85 -10.14
C ILE A 41 8.04 3.08 -9.29
N THR A 42 8.93 2.93 -8.31
CA THR A 42 9.34 4.07 -7.48
C THR A 42 10.24 5.02 -8.29
N LEU A 43 10.08 6.33 -8.04
CA LEU A 43 10.76 7.34 -8.86
C LEU A 43 12.27 7.39 -8.66
N ASN A 44 12.72 7.31 -7.41
CA ASN A 44 14.13 7.51 -7.08
C ASN A 44 14.96 6.22 -7.18
N SER A 45 14.43 5.13 -6.68
CA SER A 45 15.15 3.85 -6.63
C SER A 45 14.82 2.92 -7.77
N ARG A 46 13.78 3.21 -8.54
CA ARG A 46 13.29 2.40 -9.66
C ARG A 46 12.97 0.96 -9.28
N TYR A 47 12.54 0.74 -8.05
CA TYR A 47 12.02 -0.56 -7.66
C TYR A 47 10.64 -0.77 -8.26
N ARG A 48 10.39 -2.00 -8.70
CA ARG A 48 9.05 -2.41 -9.10
C ARG A 48 8.34 -2.96 -7.88
N ILE A 49 7.20 -2.37 -7.55
CA ILE A 49 6.36 -2.81 -6.44
C ILE A 49 5.14 -3.52 -7.03
N THR A 50 4.88 -4.73 -6.57
CA THR A 50 3.67 -5.46 -6.90
C THR A 50 2.76 -5.43 -5.68
N PRO A 51 1.72 -4.57 -5.65
CA PRO A 51 0.87 -4.45 -4.48
C PRO A 51 -0.21 -5.52 -4.47
N PHE A 52 -0.49 -6.04 -3.27
CA PHE A 52 -1.60 -6.96 -3.03
C PHE A 52 -2.54 -6.34 -2.02
N VAL A 53 -3.82 -6.64 -2.14
CA VAL A 53 -4.85 -6.12 -1.24
C VAL A 53 -5.48 -7.31 -0.50
N ALA A 54 -5.52 -7.20 0.82
CA ALA A 54 -6.15 -8.20 1.67
C ALA A 54 -7.22 -7.54 2.55
N ILE A 55 -8.27 -8.27 2.86
CA ILE A 55 -9.31 -7.83 3.78
C ILE A 55 -9.34 -8.78 4.96
N LEU A 56 -9.26 -8.22 6.15
CA LEU A 56 -9.33 -8.95 7.40
C LEU A 56 -10.52 -8.46 8.20
N ASP A 57 -11.28 -9.39 8.78
CA ASP A 57 -12.43 -9.03 9.63
C ASP A 57 -11.98 -8.36 10.92
N VAL A 58 -10.88 -8.84 11.48
CA VAL A 58 -10.31 -8.30 12.72
C VAL A 58 -8.82 -8.16 12.55
N ILE A 59 -8.30 -7.00 12.94
CA ILE A 59 -6.85 -6.77 12.97
C ILE A 59 -6.39 -6.91 14.42
N PRO A 60 -5.50 -7.86 14.72
CA PRO A 60 -4.95 -7.99 16.07
C PRO A 60 -4.03 -6.82 16.40
N THR A 61 -3.55 -6.77 17.63
CA THR A 61 -2.53 -5.78 18.01
C THR A 61 -1.29 -6.00 17.16
N LEU A 62 -0.88 -4.96 16.43
CA LEU A 62 0.30 -5.02 15.57
C LEU A 62 1.54 -4.63 16.37
N THR A 63 2.65 -5.28 16.05
CA THR A 63 3.95 -4.96 16.67
C THR A 63 4.94 -4.66 15.56
N ALA A 64 5.36 -3.40 15.48
CA ALA A 64 6.31 -2.97 14.46
C ALA A 64 7.73 -3.44 14.82
N ASN A 65 8.46 -3.91 13.79
CA ASN A 65 9.88 -4.21 13.96
C ASN A 65 10.71 -2.93 13.69
N SER A 66 12.04 -3.09 13.69
CA SER A 66 12.94 -1.94 13.51
C SER A 66 12.86 -1.26 12.15
N GLU A 67 12.29 -1.92 11.15
CA GLU A 67 12.13 -1.36 9.81
C GLU A 67 10.89 -0.49 9.67
N VAL A 68 9.96 -0.57 10.63
CA VAL A 68 8.71 0.17 10.61
C VAL A 68 8.79 1.37 11.54
N GLU A 69 8.73 2.55 10.99
CA GLU A 69 8.80 3.79 11.76
C GLU A 69 7.52 4.06 12.53
N SER A 70 6.37 3.89 11.88
CA SER A 70 5.08 4.08 12.53
C SER A 70 4.00 3.27 11.83
N ILE A 71 2.92 2.97 12.57
CA ILE A 71 1.73 2.29 12.05
C ILE A 71 0.58 3.26 12.12
N LEU A 72 -0.10 3.45 10.99
CA LEU A 72 -1.25 4.36 10.90
C LEU A 72 -2.53 3.55 10.72
N HIS A 73 -3.53 3.82 11.54
CA HIS A 73 -4.86 3.25 11.40
C HIS A 73 -5.77 4.32 10.81
N ILE A 74 -6.04 4.21 9.52
CA ILE A 74 -6.69 5.27 8.76
C ILE A 74 -8.08 4.83 8.32
N PRO A 75 -9.14 5.62 8.63
CA PRO A 75 -10.46 5.38 8.05
C PRO A 75 -10.38 5.52 6.53
N LEU A 76 -10.57 4.41 5.81
CA LEU A 76 -10.26 4.35 4.39
C LEU A 76 -11.10 5.31 3.55
N GLU A 77 -12.43 5.31 3.73
CA GLU A 77 -13.31 6.11 2.90
C GLU A 77 -13.00 7.60 2.99
N SER A 78 -12.92 8.14 4.20
CA SER A 78 -12.62 9.55 4.39
C SER A 78 -11.21 9.90 3.89
N PHE A 79 -10.26 8.99 4.06
CA PHE A 79 -8.89 9.18 3.58
C PHE A 79 -8.84 9.25 2.05
N LEU A 80 -9.51 8.35 1.36
CA LEU A 80 -9.54 8.35 -0.11
C LEU A 80 -10.18 9.61 -0.66
N ASN A 81 -11.13 10.20 0.06
CA ASN A 81 -11.77 11.45 -0.33
C ASN A 81 -10.85 12.68 -0.23
N THR A 82 -9.67 12.53 0.38
CA THR A 82 -8.69 13.63 0.45
C THR A 82 -7.80 13.72 -0.78
N MET A 83 -8.01 12.85 -1.78
CA MET A 83 -7.18 12.82 -2.98
C MET A 83 -7.16 14.18 -3.68
N SER A 84 -5.98 14.66 -3.99
CA SER A 84 -5.79 15.88 -4.77
C SER A 84 -4.58 15.71 -5.68
N GLU A 85 -4.40 16.64 -6.62
CA GLU A 85 -3.23 16.62 -7.49
C GLU A 85 -1.99 17.04 -6.70
N ASP A 86 -0.88 16.36 -6.97
CA ASP A 86 0.41 16.71 -6.37
C ASP A 86 1.12 17.68 -7.31
N ASN A 87 1.18 18.94 -6.92
CA ASN A 87 1.78 20.01 -7.71
C ASN A 87 3.16 20.44 -7.23
N LEU A 88 3.75 19.71 -6.29
CA LEU A 88 5.07 20.06 -5.77
C LEU A 88 6.15 19.75 -6.81
N PRO A 89 7.01 20.74 -7.15
CA PRO A 89 8.06 20.53 -8.17
C PRO A 89 9.03 19.42 -7.84
N GLU A 90 9.32 19.18 -6.56
CA GLU A 90 10.24 18.12 -6.13
C GLU A 90 9.66 16.71 -6.32
N HIS A 91 8.35 16.59 -6.55
CA HIS A 91 7.68 15.31 -6.81
C HIS A 91 7.51 15.04 -8.30
N ARG A 92 8.32 15.62 -9.15
CA ARG A 92 8.15 15.52 -10.61
C ARG A 92 8.14 14.08 -11.11
N SER A 93 7.18 13.80 -11.98
CA SER A 93 7.05 12.52 -12.67
C SER A 93 6.33 12.75 -14.00
N ILE A 94 6.60 11.88 -14.98
CA ILE A 94 5.83 11.85 -16.21
C ILE A 94 4.48 11.16 -16.03
N GLN A 95 4.26 10.51 -14.87
CA GLN A 95 3.00 9.86 -14.53
C GLN A 95 2.12 10.83 -13.76
N GLU A 96 0.82 10.53 -13.71
CA GLU A 96 -0.11 11.29 -12.89
C GLU A 96 0.32 11.25 -11.43
N MET A 97 0.32 12.41 -10.79
CA MET A 97 0.73 12.54 -9.41
C MET A 97 -0.46 12.95 -8.54
N TYR A 98 -0.68 12.18 -7.48
CA TYR A 98 -1.76 12.42 -6.53
C TYR A 98 -1.22 12.45 -5.12
N THR A 99 -1.96 13.08 -4.23
CA THR A 99 -1.64 13.11 -2.81
C THR A 99 -2.90 12.82 -2.00
N PHE A 100 -2.71 12.13 -0.87
CA PHE A 100 -3.75 11.85 0.12
C PHE A 100 -3.27 12.35 1.47
N THR A 101 -4.18 12.84 2.29
CA THR A 101 -3.82 13.46 3.56
C THR A 101 -4.52 12.78 4.73
N PHE A 102 -3.75 12.45 5.77
CA PHE A 102 -4.24 11.95 7.04
C PHE A 102 -3.49 12.65 8.17
N GLU A 103 -4.21 13.49 8.94
CA GLU A 103 -3.61 14.32 9.99
C GLU A 103 -2.44 15.14 9.41
N GLU A 104 -1.25 15.04 9.99
CA GLU A 104 -0.05 15.72 9.52
C GLU A 104 0.66 14.98 8.36
N TYR A 105 0.20 13.77 8.03
CA TYR A 105 0.84 12.94 7.01
C TYR A 105 0.30 13.27 5.63
N ASN A 106 1.20 13.42 4.69
CA ASN A 106 0.87 13.64 3.29
C ASN A 106 1.45 12.48 2.47
N ILE A 107 0.57 11.68 1.88
CA ILE A 107 0.96 10.47 1.15
C ILE A 107 1.03 10.80 -0.34
N TRP A 108 2.17 10.55 -0.95
CA TRP A 108 2.43 10.87 -2.35
C TRP A 108 3.22 9.76 -3.03
N GLY A 109 3.58 9.97 -4.32
CA GLY A 109 4.44 9.04 -5.06
C GLY A 109 3.78 7.68 -5.30
N ALA A 110 4.58 6.62 -5.18
CA ALA A 110 4.12 5.26 -5.44
C ALA A 110 2.94 4.87 -4.56
N SER A 111 2.98 5.23 -3.27
CA SER A 111 1.89 4.93 -2.34
C SER A 111 0.59 5.60 -2.76
N ALA A 112 0.65 6.85 -3.21
CA ALA A 112 -0.55 7.55 -3.68
C ALA A 112 -1.11 6.93 -4.96
N ARG A 113 -0.25 6.46 -5.85
CA ARG A 113 -0.71 5.76 -7.07
C ARG A 113 -1.41 4.46 -6.73
N MET A 114 -0.91 3.72 -5.75
CA MET A 114 -1.59 2.50 -5.26
C MET A 114 -2.94 2.84 -4.66
N LEU A 115 -3.03 3.89 -3.86
CA LEU A 115 -4.29 4.31 -3.23
C LEU A 115 -5.31 4.75 -4.27
N LYS A 116 -4.88 5.39 -5.35
CA LYS A 116 -5.78 5.76 -6.43
C LYS A 116 -6.38 4.53 -7.10
N GLN A 117 -5.59 3.49 -7.32
CA GLN A 117 -6.10 2.24 -7.87
C GLN A 117 -7.14 1.62 -6.94
N ILE A 118 -6.86 1.61 -5.63
CA ILE A 118 -7.81 1.09 -4.65
C ILE A 118 -9.12 1.88 -4.69
N ASN A 119 -9.03 3.20 -4.75
CA ASN A 119 -10.22 4.06 -4.83
C ASN A 119 -11.06 3.72 -6.06
N THR A 120 -10.43 3.58 -7.21
CA THR A 120 -11.13 3.23 -8.46
C THR A 120 -11.79 1.86 -8.35
N LEU A 121 -11.08 0.85 -7.85
CA LEU A 121 -11.63 -0.50 -7.74
C LEU A 121 -12.81 -0.57 -6.77
N LEU A 122 -12.71 0.09 -5.63
CA LEU A 122 -13.79 0.06 -4.63
C LEU A 122 -15.00 0.85 -5.12
N SER A 123 -14.79 1.95 -5.81
CA SER A 123 -15.89 2.73 -6.39
C SER A 123 -16.60 1.95 -7.48
N ASP A 124 -15.86 1.29 -8.38
CA ASP A 124 -16.44 0.48 -9.46
C ASP A 124 -17.26 -0.69 -8.92
N LYS A 125 -16.92 -1.19 -7.75
CA LYS A 125 -17.64 -2.30 -7.10
C LYS A 125 -18.71 -1.83 -6.12
N ASN A 126 -18.95 -0.53 -6.05
CA ASN A 126 -19.92 0.08 -5.12
C ASN A 126 -19.63 -0.27 -3.64
N LEU A 127 -18.35 -0.38 -3.29
CA LEU A 127 -17.93 -0.66 -1.91
C LEU A 127 -17.64 0.61 -1.09
N LEU A 128 -17.65 1.76 -1.77
CA LEU A 128 -17.49 3.07 -1.12
C LEU A 128 -18.69 3.95 -1.38
#